data_09e4edc22ae571ff2a9ccee2671ec7fe
#
_entry.id   09e4edc22ae571ff2a9ccee2671ec7fe
#
_cell.length_a   1.000
_cell.length_b   1.000
_cell.length_c   1.000
_cell.angle_alpha   90.00
_cell.angle_beta   90.00
_cell.angle_gamma   90.00
#
_symmetry.space_group_name_H-M   'P 1'
#
loop_
_entity.id
_entity.type
_entity.pdbx_description
1 polymer ?
#
loop_
_entity_poly.entity_id
_entity_poly.type
_entity_poly.pdbx_seq_one_letter_code
_entity_poly.pdbx_strand_id
1 'polypeptide(L)'
;STQLLHTELAVRLVRGKDGQQVLKAFRDHDVHRVLENSGIPKKKLKNSTSREWFEVDLATVQKAIEAVKKCQPNLSGMGAGSGFTPIVFRPEQEEAIEKTLKQFKTGSRMLWNAKMRFGKTLSALQVVKKSGFAKTIIVTHRPVVDDGWYEDFQKIFYDSDDYTYGSKGHGAAIEYLLNSGKKLVYFASIQDLRGSSTVGGKFDKNDAVFSLDWD
;
A
#
# COMPACT_ATOMS: atom_id res chain seq x y z
N SER A 1 33.37 13.88 -7.36
CA SER A 1 32.80 13.83 -8.73
C SER A 1 31.65 12.81 -8.74
N THR A 2 30.57 13.16 -9.37
CA THR A 2 29.45 12.23 -9.62
C THR A 2 29.65 11.58 -10.99
N GLN A 3 29.39 10.27 -11.10
CA GLN A 3 29.48 9.52 -12.34
C GLN A 3 28.09 9.00 -12.70
N LEU A 4 27.70 9.17 -13.98
CA LEU A 4 26.48 8.55 -14.51
C LEU A 4 26.75 7.07 -14.78
N LEU A 5 26.03 6.18 -14.10
CA LEU A 5 26.23 4.74 -14.19
C LEU A 5 25.19 4.04 -15.09
N HIS A 6 24.00 4.62 -15.24
CA HIS A 6 22.91 4.03 -16.00
C HIS A 6 21.89 5.07 -16.46
N THR A 7 21.31 4.87 -17.63
CA THR A 7 20.17 5.63 -18.15
C THR A 7 19.23 4.70 -18.89
N GLU A 8 17.94 4.89 -18.72
CA GLU A 8 16.92 4.18 -19.47
C GLU A 8 15.61 4.96 -19.58
N LEU A 9 14.69 4.49 -20.43
CA LEU A 9 13.42 5.13 -20.66
C LEU A 9 12.47 4.86 -19.50
N ALA A 10 12.01 5.92 -18.82
CA ALA A 10 11.13 5.83 -17.66
C ALA A 10 9.65 5.63 -18.07
N VAL A 11 9.34 4.49 -18.69
CA VAL A 11 7.99 4.11 -19.10
C VAL A 11 7.65 2.70 -18.64
N ARG A 12 6.37 2.47 -18.34
CA ARG A 12 5.80 1.18 -18.00
C ARG A 12 4.52 0.92 -18.77
N LEU A 13 4.19 -0.34 -19.00
CA LEU A 13 2.91 -0.76 -19.56
C LEU A 13 1.86 -0.80 -18.44
N VAL A 14 0.76 -0.12 -18.64
CA VAL A 14 -0.42 -0.18 -17.75
C VAL A 14 -1.65 -0.53 -18.58
N ARG A 15 -2.65 -1.12 -17.94
CA ARG A 15 -3.92 -1.42 -18.59
C ARG A 15 -4.78 -0.15 -18.66
N GLY A 16 -5.12 0.29 -19.86
CA GLY A 16 -6.03 1.42 -20.09
C GLY A 16 -7.48 1.08 -19.77
N LYS A 17 -8.36 2.10 -19.78
CA LYS A 17 -9.81 1.96 -19.49
C LYS A 17 -10.53 0.97 -20.41
N ASP A 18 -10.08 0.83 -21.63
CA ASP A 18 -10.58 -0.06 -22.68
C ASP A 18 -9.94 -1.47 -22.65
N GLY A 19 -9.14 -1.75 -21.63
CA GLY A 19 -8.43 -3.02 -21.47
C GLY A 19 -7.17 -3.16 -22.31
N GLN A 20 -6.85 -2.19 -23.19
CA GLN A 20 -5.61 -2.19 -23.96
C GLN A 20 -4.40 -1.79 -23.09
N GLN A 21 -3.22 -2.27 -23.49
CA GLN A 21 -1.98 -1.86 -22.85
C GLN A 21 -1.52 -0.51 -23.39
N VAL A 22 -1.28 0.44 -22.49
CA VAL A 22 -0.76 1.76 -22.82
C VAL A 22 0.55 2.04 -22.10
N LEU A 23 1.46 2.77 -22.76
CA LEU A 23 2.69 3.22 -22.14
C LEU A 23 2.40 4.44 -21.24
N LYS A 24 2.80 4.35 -19.97
CA LYS A 24 2.71 5.44 -19.00
C LYS A 24 4.09 5.76 -18.45
N ALA A 25 4.45 7.04 -18.45
CA ALA A 25 5.69 7.50 -17.83
C ALA A 25 5.63 7.30 -16.30
N PHE A 26 6.76 6.94 -15.70
CA PHE A 26 6.94 6.96 -14.25
C PHE A 26 8.07 7.94 -13.87
N ARG A 27 8.20 8.25 -12.60
CA ARG A 27 9.19 9.20 -12.09
C ARG A 27 10.17 8.52 -11.16
N ASP A 28 11.27 9.19 -10.86
CA ASP A 28 12.32 8.78 -9.91
C ASP A 28 11.75 8.37 -8.54
N HIS A 29 10.79 9.12 -8.02
CA HIS A 29 10.14 8.80 -6.74
C HIS A 29 9.38 7.47 -6.75
N ASP A 30 8.96 6.94 -7.90
CA ASP A 30 8.39 5.60 -7.99
C ASP A 30 9.47 4.52 -7.71
N VAL A 31 10.70 4.76 -8.19
CA VAL A 31 11.86 3.90 -7.90
C VAL A 31 12.28 4.03 -6.43
N HIS A 32 12.33 5.26 -5.91
CA HIS A 32 12.60 5.52 -4.49
C HIS A 32 11.64 4.76 -3.59
N ARG A 33 10.35 4.77 -3.93
CA ARG A 33 9.31 4.05 -3.20
C ARG A 33 9.55 2.54 -3.19
N VAL A 34 9.91 1.95 -4.32
CA VAL A 34 10.24 0.52 -4.39
C VAL A 34 11.44 0.18 -3.49
N LEU A 35 12.47 1.03 -3.48
CA LEU A 35 13.64 0.84 -2.61
C LEU A 35 13.25 0.94 -1.13
N GLU A 36 12.50 1.97 -0.74
CA GLU A 36 12.03 2.16 0.64
C GLU A 36 11.14 1.01 1.09
N ASN A 37 10.20 0.57 0.24
CA ASN A 37 9.34 -0.60 0.50
C ASN A 37 10.13 -1.92 0.61
N SER A 38 11.34 -1.95 0.07
CA SER A 38 12.25 -3.12 0.15
C SER A 38 13.22 -3.03 1.33
N GLY A 39 13.01 -2.09 2.25
CA GLY A 39 13.84 -1.91 3.44
C GLY A 39 15.16 -1.15 3.19
N ILE A 40 15.31 -0.47 2.07
CA ILE A 40 16.47 0.36 1.73
C ILE A 40 16.11 1.83 1.97
N PRO A 41 16.47 2.42 3.13
CA PRO A 41 16.08 3.78 3.48
C PRO A 41 16.93 4.82 2.74
N LYS A 42 16.37 6.02 2.60
CA LYS A 42 17.13 7.20 2.16
C LYS A 42 18.23 7.56 3.13
N LYS A 43 19.39 7.90 2.60
CA LYS A 43 20.58 8.33 3.37
C LYS A 43 20.73 9.85 3.32
N LYS A 44 20.86 10.47 4.50
CA LYS A 44 21.22 11.89 4.59
C LYS A 44 22.74 12.03 4.45
N LEU A 45 23.18 12.75 3.45
CA LEU A 45 24.60 13.14 3.31
C LEU A 45 24.86 14.41 4.09
N LYS A 46 25.96 14.45 4.86
CA LYS A 46 26.32 15.57 5.75
C LYS A 46 26.48 16.92 5.02
N ASN A 47 26.82 16.90 3.72
CA ASN A 47 27.12 18.10 2.92
C ASN A 47 26.15 18.27 1.73
N SER A 48 24.96 17.69 1.77
CA SER A 48 23.96 17.79 0.70
C SER A 48 22.60 18.22 1.24
N THR A 49 21.96 19.16 0.58
CA THR A 49 20.55 19.53 0.82
C THR A 49 19.57 18.55 0.20
N SER A 50 20.04 17.70 -0.73
CA SER A 50 19.22 16.67 -1.36
C SER A 50 18.89 15.54 -0.38
N ARG A 51 17.62 15.08 -0.42
CA ARG A 51 17.09 14.00 0.41
C ARG A 51 16.86 12.70 -0.38
N GLU A 52 17.45 12.59 -1.59
CA GLU A 52 17.16 11.53 -2.55
C GLU A 52 18.30 10.54 -2.73
N TRP A 53 19.17 10.43 -1.73
CA TRP A 53 20.32 9.52 -1.76
C TRP A 53 19.98 8.18 -1.15
N PHE A 54 20.43 7.11 -1.82
CA PHE A 54 20.36 5.73 -1.32
C PHE A 54 21.77 5.13 -1.31
N GLU A 55 22.08 4.35 -0.31
CA GLU A 55 23.29 3.54 -0.26
C GLU A 55 22.97 2.15 -0.80
N VAL A 56 23.14 1.98 -2.11
CA VAL A 56 22.68 0.78 -2.82
C VAL A 56 23.54 0.60 -4.07
N ASP A 57 23.77 -0.65 -4.48
CA ASP A 57 24.47 -0.97 -5.72
C ASP A 57 23.61 -0.75 -6.97
N LEU A 58 24.26 -0.64 -8.13
CA LEU A 58 23.58 -0.42 -9.40
C LEU A 58 22.62 -1.57 -9.76
N ALA A 59 22.97 -2.80 -9.45
CA ALA A 59 22.14 -3.97 -9.78
C ALA A 59 20.81 -3.92 -9.01
N THR A 60 20.83 -3.48 -7.77
CA THR A 60 19.61 -3.29 -6.96
C THR A 60 18.76 -2.14 -7.49
N VAL A 61 19.37 -1.02 -7.93
CA VAL A 61 18.64 0.07 -8.59
C VAL A 61 17.95 -0.41 -9.87
N GLN A 62 18.65 -1.17 -10.71
CA GLN A 62 18.08 -1.74 -11.94
C GLN A 62 16.88 -2.67 -11.64
N LYS A 63 17.00 -3.53 -10.60
CA LYS A 63 15.86 -4.35 -10.13
C LYS A 63 14.69 -3.50 -9.65
N ALA A 64 14.95 -2.38 -8.98
CA ALA A 64 13.89 -1.47 -8.55
C ALA A 64 13.20 -0.79 -9.74
N ILE A 65 13.93 -0.40 -10.77
CA ILE A 65 13.36 0.12 -12.02
C ILE A 65 12.50 -0.95 -12.71
N GLU A 66 12.98 -2.18 -12.81
CA GLU A 66 12.20 -3.29 -13.37
C GLU A 66 10.93 -3.58 -12.53
N ALA A 67 11.00 -3.49 -11.22
CA ALA A 67 9.84 -3.61 -10.35
C ALA A 67 8.80 -2.51 -10.65
N VAL A 68 9.23 -1.25 -10.82
CA VAL A 68 8.35 -0.15 -11.23
C VAL A 68 7.71 -0.43 -12.59
N LYS A 69 8.48 -0.91 -13.58
CA LYS A 69 7.94 -1.27 -14.91
C LYS A 69 6.89 -2.36 -14.82
N LYS A 70 7.07 -3.33 -13.93
CA LYS A 70 6.12 -4.42 -13.66
C LYS A 70 5.01 -4.03 -12.67
N CYS A 71 4.95 -2.76 -12.26
CA CYS A 71 4.02 -2.24 -11.24
C CYS A 71 4.14 -2.96 -9.87
N GLN A 72 5.29 -3.54 -9.55
CA GLN A 72 5.54 -4.20 -8.27
C GLN A 72 5.87 -3.17 -7.20
N PRO A 73 5.35 -3.30 -5.98
CA PRO A 73 5.57 -2.32 -4.91
C PRO A 73 6.94 -2.45 -4.24
N ASN A 74 7.60 -3.58 -4.36
CA ASN A 74 8.91 -3.90 -3.76
C ASN A 74 9.73 -4.81 -4.68
N LEU A 75 10.97 -5.07 -4.31
CA LEU A 75 11.85 -6.03 -4.98
C LEU A 75 11.41 -7.47 -4.71
N SER A 76 11.29 -8.29 -5.76
CA SER A 76 10.96 -9.71 -5.64
C SER A 76 12.02 -10.43 -4.79
N GLY A 77 11.60 -11.15 -3.75
CA GLY A 77 12.47 -11.89 -2.83
C GLY A 77 13.06 -11.06 -1.68
N MET A 78 12.88 -9.75 -1.67
CA MET A 78 13.04 -8.91 -0.50
C MET A 78 11.63 -8.66 0.07
N GLY A 79 11.12 -9.62 0.81
CA GLY A 79 9.96 -9.40 1.68
C GLY A 79 10.27 -8.24 2.61
N ALA A 80 9.26 -7.49 3.01
CA ALA A 80 9.37 -6.41 3.98
C ALA A 80 10.31 -6.88 5.09
N GLY A 81 11.41 -6.17 5.23
CA GLY A 81 12.67 -6.63 5.83
C GLY A 81 12.50 -7.49 7.07
N SER A 82 13.40 -8.43 7.23
CA SER A 82 13.60 -9.38 8.34
C SER A 82 13.74 -8.76 9.75
N GLY A 83 13.10 -7.61 9.99
CA GLY A 83 13.16 -6.85 11.24
C GLY A 83 11.81 -6.58 11.91
N PHE A 84 10.70 -7.08 11.37
CA PHE A 84 9.42 -6.92 12.07
C PHE A 84 9.28 -7.97 13.16
N THR A 85 9.27 -7.53 14.41
CA THR A 85 8.88 -8.36 15.54
C THR A 85 7.37 -8.58 15.51
N PRO A 86 6.87 -9.82 15.71
CA PRO A 86 5.44 -10.07 15.81
C PRO A 86 4.78 -9.15 16.82
N ILE A 87 3.66 -8.57 16.44
CA ILE A 87 2.92 -7.67 17.33
C ILE A 87 2.22 -8.49 18.39
N VAL A 88 2.50 -8.17 19.66
CA VAL A 88 1.77 -8.67 20.79
C VAL A 88 0.62 -7.71 21.08
N PHE A 89 -0.61 -8.15 20.83
CA PHE A 89 -1.80 -7.37 21.12
C PHE A 89 -2.07 -7.33 22.62
N ARG A 90 -2.56 -6.20 23.09
CA ARG A 90 -3.02 -6.07 24.47
C ARG A 90 -4.37 -6.79 24.66
N PRO A 91 -4.71 -7.23 25.87
CA PRO A 91 -5.96 -7.98 26.12
C PRO A 91 -7.23 -7.30 25.57
N GLU A 92 -7.34 -5.97 25.73
CA GLU A 92 -8.46 -5.20 25.20
C GLU A 92 -8.51 -5.12 23.66
N GLN A 93 -7.37 -5.23 23.00
CA GLN A 93 -7.29 -5.29 21.53
C GLN A 93 -7.70 -6.69 21.05
N GLU A 94 -7.20 -7.73 21.69
CA GLU A 94 -7.58 -9.13 21.40
C GLU A 94 -9.07 -9.34 21.56
N GLU A 95 -9.64 -8.86 22.68
CA GLU A 95 -11.08 -8.93 22.93
C GLU A 95 -11.90 -8.22 21.83
N ALA A 96 -11.48 -7.03 21.39
CA ALA A 96 -12.14 -6.29 20.32
C ALA A 96 -12.06 -7.04 18.98
N ILE A 97 -10.90 -7.62 18.66
CA ILE A 97 -10.69 -8.42 17.45
C ILE A 97 -11.61 -9.65 17.48
N GLU A 98 -11.59 -10.44 18.57
CA GLU A 98 -12.40 -11.64 18.69
C GLU A 98 -13.90 -11.37 18.64
N LYS A 99 -14.37 -10.33 19.33
CA LYS A 99 -15.78 -9.88 19.26
C LYS A 99 -16.18 -9.52 17.84
N THR A 100 -15.28 -8.86 17.09
CA THR A 100 -15.53 -8.49 15.69
C THR A 100 -15.61 -9.72 14.79
N LEU A 101 -14.64 -10.64 14.92
CA LEU A 101 -14.64 -11.90 14.16
C LEU A 101 -15.89 -12.75 14.46
N LYS A 102 -16.35 -12.78 15.72
CA LYS A 102 -17.60 -13.45 16.09
C LYS A 102 -18.81 -12.77 15.47
N GLN A 103 -18.85 -11.43 15.51
CA GLN A 103 -19.92 -10.64 14.90
C GLN A 103 -20.04 -10.88 13.40
N PHE A 104 -18.94 -10.94 12.69
CA PHE A 104 -18.91 -11.14 11.24
C PHE A 104 -19.30 -12.55 10.77
N LYS A 105 -19.49 -13.50 11.70
CA LYS A 105 -20.13 -14.80 11.39
C LYS A 105 -21.65 -14.72 11.24
N THR A 106 -22.29 -13.73 11.84
CA THR A 106 -23.75 -13.60 11.90
C THR A 106 -24.28 -12.26 11.42
N GLY A 107 -23.40 -11.27 11.25
CA GLY A 107 -23.74 -9.92 10.80
C GLY A 107 -22.59 -9.26 10.08
N SER A 108 -22.87 -8.16 9.39
CA SER A 108 -21.91 -7.45 8.52
C SER A 108 -21.40 -6.13 9.12
N ARG A 109 -21.76 -5.78 10.35
CA ARG A 109 -21.43 -4.48 10.94
C ARG A 109 -20.86 -4.63 12.34
N MET A 110 -19.85 -3.84 12.65
CA MET A 110 -19.25 -3.70 13.97
C MET A 110 -18.84 -2.26 14.23
N LEU A 111 -19.18 -1.72 15.39
CA LEU A 111 -18.76 -0.40 15.84
C LEU A 111 -17.80 -0.53 17.02
N TRP A 112 -16.62 0.07 16.89
CA TRP A 112 -15.65 0.17 17.97
C TRP A 112 -15.70 1.55 18.61
N ASN A 113 -16.07 1.63 19.88
CA ASN A 113 -15.86 2.81 20.70
C ASN A 113 -14.48 2.72 21.39
N ALA A 114 -13.44 3.07 20.67
CA ALA A 114 -12.06 2.92 21.12
C ALA A 114 -11.38 4.27 21.36
N LYS A 115 -10.75 4.42 22.52
CA LYS A 115 -10.02 5.63 22.93
C LYS A 115 -8.83 5.91 22.01
N MET A 116 -8.26 7.11 22.12
CA MET A 116 -6.96 7.42 21.51
C MET A 116 -5.89 6.45 22.00
N ARG A 117 -4.92 6.14 21.14
CA ARG A 117 -3.82 5.18 21.43
C ARG A 117 -4.26 3.74 21.70
N PHE A 118 -5.52 3.39 21.40
CA PHE A 118 -5.97 2.00 21.48
C PHE A 118 -5.21 1.09 20.50
N GLY A 119 -4.72 1.61 19.38
CA GLY A 119 -4.14 0.81 18.28
C GLY A 119 -5.19 0.31 17.29
N LYS A 120 -6.19 1.15 16.99
CA LYS A 120 -7.32 0.83 16.09
C LYS A 120 -6.86 0.30 14.74
N THR A 121 -5.84 0.92 14.15
CA THR A 121 -5.29 0.57 12.83
C THR A 121 -4.77 -0.88 12.84
N LEU A 122 -3.88 -1.20 13.78
CA LEU A 122 -3.33 -2.55 13.92
C LEU A 122 -4.41 -3.60 14.18
N SER A 123 -5.36 -3.28 15.07
CA SER A 123 -6.46 -4.21 15.41
C SER A 123 -7.40 -4.42 14.22
N ALA A 124 -7.70 -3.37 13.43
CA ALA A 124 -8.52 -3.50 12.23
C ALA A 124 -7.83 -4.34 11.16
N LEU A 125 -6.55 -4.10 10.89
CA LEU A 125 -5.76 -4.90 9.95
C LEU A 125 -5.64 -6.37 10.41
N GLN A 126 -5.55 -6.61 11.71
CA GLN A 126 -5.56 -7.97 12.26
C GLN A 126 -6.92 -8.67 12.05
N VAL A 127 -8.03 -7.94 12.13
CA VAL A 127 -9.35 -8.49 11.76
C VAL A 127 -9.36 -8.87 10.28
N VAL A 128 -8.89 -8.01 9.39
CA VAL A 128 -8.77 -8.30 7.94
C VAL A 128 -7.98 -9.58 7.71
N LYS A 129 -6.80 -9.69 8.32
CA LYS A 129 -5.93 -10.87 8.20
C LYS A 129 -6.61 -12.16 8.69
N LYS A 130 -7.20 -12.12 9.89
CA LYS A 130 -7.88 -13.28 10.50
C LYS A 130 -9.18 -13.66 9.78
N SER A 131 -9.92 -12.69 9.22
CA SER A 131 -11.12 -12.95 8.42
C SER A 131 -10.80 -13.51 7.04
N GLY A 132 -9.59 -13.30 6.55
CA GLY A 132 -9.18 -13.75 5.23
C GLY A 132 -9.83 -12.97 4.07
N PHE A 133 -10.33 -11.76 4.33
CA PHE A 133 -10.99 -10.93 3.32
C PHE A 133 -10.12 -10.77 2.06
N ALA A 134 -10.76 -10.90 0.91
CA ALA A 134 -10.06 -10.82 -0.38
C ALA A 134 -9.90 -9.38 -0.86
N LYS A 135 -10.88 -8.53 -0.56
CA LYS A 135 -10.92 -7.14 -1.01
C LYS A 135 -11.36 -6.23 0.14
N THR A 136 -10.42 -5.53 0.72
CA THR A 136 -10.69 -4.61 1.84
C THR A 136 -10.44 -3.18 1.41
N ILE A 137 -11.41 -2.29 1.65
CA ILE A 137 -11.22 -0.85 1.52
C ILE A 137 -11.17 -0.19 2.90
N ILE A 138 -10.18 0.68 3.08
CA ILE A 138 -10.04 1.53 4.25
C ILE A 138 -10.40 2.95 3.83
N VAL A 139 -11.47 3.49 4.41
CA VAL A 139 -11.89 4.86 4.12
C VAL A 139 -11.68 5.73 5.35
N THR A 140 -10.92 6.81 5.17
CA THR A 140 -10.64 7.78 6.23
C THR A 140 -11.01 9.20 5.81
N HIS A 141 -11.06 10.11 6.79
CA HIS A 141 -11.37 11.51 6.49
C HIS A 141 -10.21 12.22 5.78
N ARG A 142 -8.95 11.92 6.14
CA ARG A 142 -7.76 12.65 5.65
C ARG A 142 -6.74 11.71 5.00
N PRO A 143 -6.10 12.13 3.90
CA PRO A 143 -5.05 11.34 3.24
C PRO A 143 -3.77 11.21 4.07
N VAL A 144 -3.49 12.18 4.96
CA VAL A 144 -2.25 12.22 5.78
C VAL A 144 -2.04 11.01 6.69
N VAL A 145 -3.07 10.21 6.95
CA VAL A 145 -2.94 9.00 7.78
C VAL A 145 -2.59 7.75 6.97
N ASP A 146 -2.45 7.87 5.64
CA ASP A 146 -2.06 6.76 4.74
C ASP A 146 -0.72 6.15 5.15
N ASP A 147 0.28 6.98 5.47
CA ASP A 147 1.60 6.52 5.93
C ASP A 147 1.49 5.56 7.12
N GLY A 148 0.71 5.93 8.13
CA GLY A 148 0.50 5.11 9.32
C GLY A 148 -0.25 3.80 9.03
N TRP A 149 -1.21 3.81 8.10
CA TRP A 149 -1.90 2.60 7.67
C TRP A 149 -0.97 1.67 6.89
N TYR A 150 -0.12 2.23 6.03
CA TYR A 150 0.85 1.46 5.28
C TYR A 150 1.92 0.83 6.18
N GLU A 151 2.48 1.59 7.14
CA GLU A 151 3.43 1.06 8.14
C GLU A 151 2.82 -0.07 8.97
N ASP A 152 1.59 0.11 9.45
CA ASP A 152 0.89 -0.89 10.24
C ASP A 152 0.49 -2.12 9.40
N PHE A 153 0.17 -1.92 8.10
CA PHE A 153 -0.01 -3.02 7.16
C PHE A 153 1.25 -3.87 7.06
N GLN A 154 2.42 -3.25 6.88
CA GLN A 154 3.69 -3.97 6.80
C GLN A 154 3.98 -4.79 8.07
N LYS A 155 3.63 -4.24 9.25
CA LYS A 155 3.81 -4.94 10.53
C LYS A 155 2.86 -6.14 10.69
N ILE A 156 1.61 -6.02 10.26
CA ILE A 156 0.60 -7.08 10.40
C ILE A 156 0.80 -8.19 9.37
N PHE A 157 1.18 -7.84 8.14
CA PHE A 157 1.28 -8.79 7.03
C PHE A 157 2.73 -9.17 6.68
N TYR A 158 3.70 -8.92 7.58
CA TYR A 158 5.13 -9.19 7.36
C TYR A 158 5.45 -10.65 6.99
N ASP A 159 4.61 -11.57 7.41
CA ASP A 159 4.73 -13.02 7.24
C ASP A 159 3.80 -13.58 6.15
N SER A 160 3.14 -12.72 5.37
CA SER A 160 2.15 -13.12 4.39
C SER A 160 2.35 -12.44 3.04
N ASP A 161 2.67 -13.25 2.03
CA ASP A 161 2.73 -12.81 0.64
C ASP A 161 1.36 -12.77 -0.06
N ASP A 162 0.30 -13.20 0.62
CA ASP A 162 -1.06 -13.29 0.06
C ASP A 162 -1.74 -11.94 -0.07
N TYR A 163 -1.27 -10.93 0.68
CA TYR A 163 -1.87 -9.60 0.72
C TYR A 163 -1.00 -8.57 0.04
N THR A 164 -1.65 -7.59 -0.57
CA THR A 164 -0.98 -6.41 -1.12
C THR A 164 -1.73 -5.15 -0.71
N TYR A 165 -0.98 -4.08 -0.48
CA TYR A 165 -1.50 -2.77 -0.09
C TYR A 165 -1.44 -1.81 -1.27
N GLY A 166 -2.41 -0.93 -1.36
CA GLY A 166 -2.37 0.18 -2.28
C GLY A 166 -3.14 1.40 -1.79
N SER A 167 -2.65 2.51 -2.24
CA SER A 167 -3.27 3.82 -2.03
C SER A 167 -2.82 4.77 -3.13
N LYS A 168 -3.25 6.01 -3.06
CA LYS A 168 -2.72 7.07 -3.93
C LYS A 168 -1.25 7.40 -3.62
N GLY A 169 -0.83 7.26 -2.36
CA GLY A 169 0.51 7.61 -1.86
C GLY A 169 1.46 6.44 -1.75
N HIS A 170 1.00 5.28 -1.34
CA HIS A 170 1.80 4.12 -0.98
C HIS A 170 1.36 2.84 -1.66
N GLY A 171 2.28 1.88 -1.68
CA GLY A 171 2.03 0.55 -2.22
C GLY A 171 1.78 0.56 -3.73
N ALA A 172 0.83 -0.26 -4.18
CA ALA A 172 0.51 -0.46 -5.58
C ALA A 172 -0.71 0.35 -6.03
N ALA A 173 -0.76 0.69 -7.32
CA ALA A 173 -1.94 1.27 -7.94
C ALA A 173 -3.09 0.24 -7.97
N ILE A 174 -4.34 0.71 -7.93
CA ILE A 174 -5.52 -0.17 -7.88
C ILE A 174 -5.57 -1.15 -9.06
N GLU A 175 -5.15 -0.73 -10.23
CA GLU A 175 -5.11 -1.55 -11.44
C GLU A 175 -4.13 -2.73 -11.30
N TYR A 176 -3.01 -2.52 -10.62
CA TYR A 176 -2.08 -3.60 -10.30
C TYR A 176 -2.66 -4.56 -9.27
N LEU A 177 -3.30 -4.02 -8.22
CA LEU A 177 -3.92 -4.83 -7.16
C LEU A 177 -4.93 -5.81 -7.75
N LEU A 178 -5.78 -5.34 -8.67
CA LEU A 178 -6.81 -6.16 -9.33
C LEU A 178 -6.23 -7.28 -10.20
N ASN A 179 -5.05 -7.08 -10.76
CA ASN A 179 -4.40 -8.04 -11.64
C ASN A 179 -3.37 -8.93 -10.91
N SER A 180 -3.08 -8.66 -9.63
CA SER A 180 -2.03 -9.37 -8.89
C SER A 180 -2.40 -10.81 -8.50
N GLY A 181 -3.69 -11.15 -8.49
CA GLY A 181 -4.20 -12.41 -7.95
C GLY A 181 -4.09 -12.52 -6.42
N LYS A 182 -3.61 -11.46 -5.75
CA LYS A 182 -3.48 -11.40 -4.29
C LYS A 182 -4.72 -10.76 -3.65
N LYS A 183 -4.93 -11.02 -2.38
CA LYS A 183 -5.89 -10.29 -1.55
C LYS A 183 -5.43 -8.86 -1.41
N LEU A 184 -6.36 -7.92 -1.49
CA LEU A 184 -6.01 -6.50 -1.50
C LEU A 184 -6.53 -5.75 -0.27
N VAL A 185 -5.70 -4.81 0.20
CA VAL A 185 -6.09 -3.78 1.17
C VAL A 185 -5.85 -2.43 0.50
N TYR A 186 -6.92 -1.71 0.22
CA TYR A 186 -6.84 -0.43 -0.46
C TYR A 186 -7.24 0.72 0.47
N PHE A 187 -6.36 1.70 0.60
CA PHE A 187 -6.63 2.91 1.38
C PHE A 187 -7.12 4.03 0.47
N ALA A 188 -8.22 4.66 0.87
CA ALA A 188 -8.75 5.84 0.23
C ALA A 188 -9.17 6.88 1.28
N SER A 189 -8.87 8.15 1.04
CA SER A 189 -9.46 9.22 1.84
C SER A 189 -10.76 9.72 1.21
N ILE A 190 -11.66 10.26 2.04
CA ILE A 190 -12.87 10.93 1.53
C ILE A 190 -12.49 12.07 0.59
N GLN A 191 -11.36 12.74 0.83
CA GLN A 191 -10.87 13.80 -0.06
C GLN A 191 -10.45 13.27 -1.42
N ASP A 192 -9.85 12.07 -1.49
CA ASP A 192 -9.47 11.43 -2.76
C ASP A 192 -10.69 10.93 -3.53
N LEU A 193 -11.69 10.41 -2.83
CA LEU A 193 -12.94 9.92 -3.42
C LEU A 193 -13.87 11.05 -3.86
N ARG A 194 -13.77 12.21 -3.21
CA ARG A 194 -14.61 13.38 -3.50
C ARG A 194 -14.44 13.87 -4.94
N GLY A 195 -15.56 14.22 -5.57
CA GLY A 195 -15.60 14.73 -6.94
C GLY A 195 -15.67 13.63 -8.00
N SER A 196 -15.70 12.35 -7.62
CA SER A 196 -16.04 11.26 -8.54
C SER A 196 -17.52 11.31 -8.92
N SER A 197 -17.86 10.99 -10.17
CA SER A 197 -19.23 10.96 -10.69
C SER A 197 -20.15 10.07 -9.84
N THR A 198 -19.64 8.94 -9.39
CA THR A 198 -20.35 7.96 -8.52
C THR A 198 -20.81 8.55 -7.18
N VAL A 199 -20.16 9.59 -6.67
CA VAL A 199 -20.52 10.27 -5.41
C VAL A 199 -21.00 11.71 -5.64
N GLY A 200 -21.60 11.99 -6.81
CA GLY A 200 -22.17 13.27 -7.16
C GLY A 200 -21.18 14.32 -7.66
N GLY A 201 -19.97 13.93 -8.01
CA GLY A 201 -18.96 14.79 -8.64
C GLY A 201 -19.10 14.87 -10.17
N LYS A 202 -18.07 15.45 -10.79
CA LYS A 202 -18.04 15.68 -12.26
C LYS A 202 -16.95 14.89 -13.00
N PHE A 203 -16.16 14.07 -12.29
CA PHE A 203 -14.98 13.41 -12.84
C PHE A 203 -15.12 11.89 -12.77
N ASP A 204 -14.76 11.19 -13.84
CA ASP A 204 -14.68 9.74 -13.93
C ASP A 204 -13.36 9.25 -13.30
N LYS A 205 -13.16 9.58 -12.02
CA LYS A 205 -12.01 9.13 -11.26
C LYS A 205 -12.46 8.13 -10.18
N ASN A 206 -11.57 7.25 -9.81
CA ASN A 206 -11.81 6.19 -8.83
C ASN A 206 -12.91 5.18 -9.25
N ASP A 207 -13.29 5.12 -10.53
CA ASP A 207 -14.29 4.16 -11.01
C ASP A 207 -13.91 2.72 -10.68
N ALA A 208 -12.62 2.39 -10.78
CA ALA A 208 -12.10 1.08 -10.39
C ALA A 208 -12.35 0.77 -8.91
N VAL A 209 -12.30 1.78 -8.02
CA VAL A 209 -12.58 1.61 -6.59
C VAL A 209 -14.08 1.41 -6.34
N PHE A 210 -14.92 2.18 -7.02
CA PHE A 210 -16.38 2.12 -6.85
C PHE A 210 -17.04 0.91 -7.53
N SER A 211 -16.40 0.34 -8.55
CA SER A 211 -16.91 -0.84 -9.28
C SER A 211 -16.60 -2.17 -8.61
N LEU A 212 -15.76 -2.16 -7.57
CA LEU A 212 -15.41 -3.37 -6.84
C LEU A 212 -16.45 -3.73 -5.80
N ASP A 213 -16.68 -5.03 -5.70
CA ASP A 213 -17.42 -5.62 -4.60
C ASP A 213 -16.44 -5.86 -3.42
N TRP A 214 -16.59 -5.06 -2.38
CA TRP A 214 -15.73 -5.07 -1.19
C TRP A 214 -16.32 -5.99 -0.12
N ASP A 215 -15.46 -6.79 0.57
CA ASP A 215 -15.86 -7.68 1.65
C ASP A 215 -16.40 -6.95 2.89
#